data_b86d14f733ae85d4956c16bbe96cef93
#
_entry.id   b86d14f733ae85d4956c16bbe96cef93
#
_cell.length_a   1.000
_cell.length_b   1.000
_cell.length_c   1.000
_cell.angle_alpha   90.00
_cell.angle_beta   90.00
_cell.angle_gamma   90.00
#
_symmetry.space_group_name_H-M   'P 1'
#
loop_
_entity.id
_entity.type
_entity.pdbx_description
1 polymer ?
#
loop_
_entity_poly.entity_id
_entity_poly.type
_entity_poly.pdbx_seq_one_letter_code
_entity_poly.pdbx_strand_id
1 'polypeptide(L)'
;MKTKLKILYIGLLLSLVNFQALAQIPMFSNPIIKGGYPDPSICRVGEDYYIVNSSFEYFPGLPIHHSKDLANWTLIGHGLHRKEQCTGRMNLVDVQSNGGIHAPTIRYHNGKFYIITTNVYQPKKDEPAQMINFIITASNPEGPWSDPTIVEGAPGIDPHIFFDDDGKIYYIGNHAPENPNFQGEGEIWMQELDSTSFQLVGERHFLWRGACQGTWAEGPHIYKKDGYYYLLIAEGGTSFNHAVMIAASNNITGPYDANDRNPILSTRHLSYDYWINSTGHADMVELPNGEWRMVCLGIRNEKNRASNMGRETLILPVKWEKEPYWWKEIKYNWPVCNPTTGKIEKNYSYFLPIKDSIYVPTQREYEFQENYIPKNWTHRRVPLENSYDLTTNSGYLTMYCKEPTIKERTGYNFIGIKQKETNFEVSTTMRFDPTLDGEEAGLCLIQKDDNYLLFDVKREDKENVLQLVINDKKKNPIIKKDLVMGKKFKNYIELKVIAKGNTYQYYFRYQSNDLWELFETTNSDILLSEGYTGAHLGLYATSNGTKSINFAAFDVFKLEYSYPPLKLKK
;
A
#
# COMPACT_ATOMS: atom_id res chain seq x y z
N MET A 1 31.01 -43.28 52.41
CA MET A 1 30.81 -43.29 50.94
C MET A 1 29.40 -42.89 50.44
N LYS A 2 28.33 -43.27 51.12
CA LYS A 2 26.96 -42.94 50.69
C LYS A 2 26.55 -41.45 50.77
N THR A 3 27.18 -40.67 51.66
CA THR A 3 26.84 -39.24 51.85
C THR A 3 27.53 -38.35 50.81
N LYS A 4 28.74 -38.69 50.35
CA LYS A 4 29.43 -37.94 49.28
C LYS A 4 28.80 -38.11 47.92
N LEU A 5 28.12 -39.24 47.66
CA LEU A 5 27.43 -39.51 46.40
C LEU A 5 26.11 -38.69 46.28
N LYS A 6 25.41 -38.44 47.44
CA LYS A 6 24.18 -37.62 47.42
C LYS A 6 24.45 -36.13 47.16
N ILE A 7 25.59 -35.61 47.65
CA ILE A 7 25.98 -34.22 47.39
C ILE A 7 26.39 -34.02 45.92
N LEU A 8 27.01 -35.02 45.33
CA LEU A 8 27.38 -34.97 43.88
C LEU A 8 26.15 -35.00 42.98
N TYR A 9 25.10 -35.77 43.32
CA TYR A 9 23.86 -35.83 42.56
C TYR A 9 23.02 -34.54 42.70
N ILE A 10 23.03 -33.88 43.86
CA ILE A 10 22.30 -32.61 44.04
C ILE A 10 23.06 -31.46 43.32
N GLY A 11 24.41 -31.50 43.29
CA GLY A 11 25.21 -30.57 42.51
C GLY A 11 25.01 -30.72 41.01
N LEU A 12 24.83 -31.94 40.50
CA LEU A 12 24.56 -32.22 39.08
C LEU A 12 23.10 -31.85 38.69
N LEU A 13 22.13 -32.01 39.59
CA LEU A 13 20.74 -31.57 39.37
C LEU A 13 20.59 -30.05 39.43
N LEU A 14 21.36 -29.36 40.26
CA LEU A 14 21.38 -27.88 40.33
C LEU A 14 22.13 -27.25 39.15
N SER A 15 23.12 -27.95 38.53
CA SER A 15 23.77 -27.48 37.30
C SER A 15 22.92 -27.72 36.04
N LEU A 16 21.95 -28.64 36.06
CA LEU A 16 21.00 -28.86 34.98
C LEU A 16 19.79 -27.92 34.96
N VAL A 17 19.55 -27.18 36.06
CA VAL A 17 18.44 -26.21 36.18
C VAL A 17 18.88 -24.78 35.76
N ASN A 18 20.17 -24.54 35.53
CA ASN A 18 20.67 -23.31 34.92
C ASN A 18 20.80 -23.37 33.38
N PHE A 19 19.99 -24.14 32.69
CA PHE A 19 19.63 -23.76 31.33
C PHE A 19 18.71 -22.55 31.47
N GLN A 20 19.32 -21.37 31.59
CA GLN A 20 18.62 -20.13 31.27
C GLN A 20 17.92 -20.37 29.95
N ALA A 21 16.59 -20.39 29.98
CA ALA A 21 15.82 -20.16 28.78
C ALA A 21 16.42 -18.86 28.21
N LEU A 22 17.24 -18.97 27.17
CA LEU A 22 17.64 -17.83 26.37
C LEU A 22 16.31 -17.21 25.96
N ALA A 23 15.94 -16.11 26.62
CA ALA A 23 14.73 -15.38 26.30
C ALA A 23 14.83 -15.13 24.79
N GLN A 24 13.96 -15.76 24.00
CA GLN A 24 13.93 -15.55 22.58
C GLN A 24 13.76 -14.06 22.37
N ILE A 25 14.74 -13.42 21.74
CA ILE A 25 14.63 -12.00 21.38
C ILE A 25 13.39 -11.88 20.50
N PRO A 26 12.38 -11.11 20.90
CA PRO A 26 11.17 -10.97 20.12
C PRO A 26 11.53 -10.42 18.74
N MET A 27 10.93 -10.99 17.72
CA MET A 27 11.18 -10.61 16.33
C MET A 27 9.89 -10.18 15.65
N PHE A 28 10.00 -9.24 14.72
CA PHE A 28 8.91 -8.89 13.80
C PHE A 28 9.29 -9.25 12.36
N SER A 29 8.31 -9.27 11.47
CA SER A 29 8.51 -9.65 10.08
C SER A 29 8.16 -8.52 9.12
N ASN A 30 8.99 -8.31 8.11
CA ASN A 30 8.64 -7.56 6.91
C ASN A 30 7.69 -8.37 6.01
N PRO A 31 6.78 -7.73 5.26
CA PRO A 31 6.47 -6.30 5.26
C PRO A 31 5.83 -5.85 6.59
N ILE A 32 6.16 -4.62 7.05
CA ILE A 32 5.56 -4.03 8.25
C ILE A 32 4.13 -3.54 8.00
N ILE A 33 3.82 -3.12 6.78
CA ILE A 33 2.45 -2.84 6.34
C ILE A 33 2.18 -3.69 5.10
N LYS A 34 1.34 -4.71 5.29
CA LYS A 34 1.02 -5.72 4.29
C LYS A 34 -0.12 -5.31 3.37
N GLY A 35 -0.09 -5.82 2.13
CA GLY A 35 -1.00 -5.46 1.06
C GLY A 35 -0.52 -4.23 0.29
N GLY A 36 -1.24 -3.78 -0.72
CA GLY A 36 -0.85 -2.69 -1.62
C GLY A 36 -0.70 -1.33 -0.92
N TYR A 37 0.39 -1.14 -0.18
CA TYR A 37 0.81 0.09 0.48
C TYR A 37 2.22 0.49 0.03
N PRO A 38 2.38 0.98 -1.21
CA PRO A 38 3.67 1.38 -1.76
C PRO A 38 4.07 2.80 -1.38
N ASP A 39 5.26 3.19 -1.81
CA ASP A 39 5.81 4.55 -1.74
C ASP A 39 5.67 5.16 -0.33
N PRO A 40 6.23 4.48 0.70
CA PRO A 40 6.06 4.92 2.08
C PRO A 40 6.86 6.19 2.35
N SER A 41 6.22 7.19 2.96
CA SER A 41 6.93 8.28 3.63
C SER A 41 6.64 8.25 5.12
N ILE A 42 7.66 8.50 5.93
CA ILE A 42 7.63 8.37 7.40
C ILE A 42 8.01 9.68 8.09
N CYS A 43 7.29 10.02 9.16
CA CYS A 43 7.73 11.06 10.09
C CYS A 43 7.56 10.62 11.55
N ARG A 44 8.28 11.31 12.45
CA ARG A 44 8.24 11.08 13.91
C ARG A 44 7.79 12.34 14.64
N VAL A 45 6.91 12.15 15.63
CA VAL A 45 6.50 13.21 16.55
C VAL A 45 6.63 12.66 17.97
N GLY A 46 7.68 13.07 18.67
CA GLY A 46 8.00 12.50 19.99
C GLY A 46 8.33 11.00 19.90
N GLU A 47 7.50 10.17 20.48
CA GLU A 47 7.62 8.70 20.45
C GLU A 47 6.69 8.04 19.41
N ASP A 48 5.92 8.81 18.67
CA ASP A 48 4.94 8.35 17.71
C ASP A 48 5.50 8.44 16.29
N TYR A 49 5.24 7.41 15.48
CA TYR A 49 5.65 7.31 14.09
C TYR A 49 4.44 7.23 13.19
N TYR A 50 4.49 7.92 12.05
CA TYR A 50 3.41 7.98 11.08
C TYR A 50 3.94 7.66 9.69
N ILE A 51 3.24 6.78 8.98
CA ILE A 51 3.51 6.46 7.58
C ILE A 51 2.28 6.80 6.74
N VAL A 52 2.51 7.46 5.61
CA VAL A 52 1.53 7.64 4.54
C VAL A 52 1.98 6.88 3.30
N ASN A 53 1.03 6.37 2.52
CA ASN A 53 1.30 5.60 1.29
C ASN A 53 0.49 6.11 0.11
N SER A 54 0.94 5.81 -1.10
CA SER A 54 0.14 5.95 -2.33
C SER A 54 -1.17 5.18 -2.24
N SER A 55 -2.22 5.74 -2.80
CA SER A 55 -3.54 5.09 -2.88
C SER A 55 -4.06 4.97 -4.30
N PHE A 56 -3.38 5.57 -5.27
CA PHE A 56 -3.76 5.58 -6.68
C PHE A 56 -5.24 5.98 -6.86
N GLU A 57 -6.00 5.20 -7.57
CA GLU A 57 -7.43 5.42 -7.84
C GLU A 57 -8.37 5.07 -6.67
N TYR A 58 -7.86 4.57 -5.54
CA TYR A 58 -8.72 4.14 -4.43
C TYR A 58 -9.13 5.29 -3.51
N PHE A 59 -10.38 5.25 -3.05
CA PHE A 59 -10.98 6.20 -2.12
C PHE A 59 -11.58 5.46 -0.90
N PRO A 60 -11.37 5.93 0.35
CA PRO A 60 -10.55 7.07 0.76
C PRO A 60 -9.09 6.93 0.38
N GLY A 61 -8.43 8.04 0.05
CA GLY A 61 -7.04 8.09 -0.39
C GLY A 61 -6.07 8.55 0.70
N LEU A 62 -4.75 8.33 0.49
CA LEU A 62 -3.68 8.67 1.44
C LEU A 62 -3.87 7.98 2.80
N PRO A 63 -3.80 6.65 2.87
CA PRO A 63 -3.90 5.92 4.13
C PRO A 63 -2.75 6.29 5.07
N ILE A 64 -3.08 6.58 6.34
CA ILE A 64 -2.13 6.99 7.37
C ILE A 64 -2.08 5.93 8.44
N HIS A 65 -0.89 5.37 8.66
CA HIS A 65 -0.63 4.38 9.70
C HIS A 65 0.17 5.00 10.84
N HIS A 66 -0.11 4.55 12.05
CA HIS A 66 0.56 4.95 13.29
C HIS A 66 1.23 3.76 13.95
N SER A 67 2.39 3.99 14.58
CA SER A 67 3.12 3.03 15.40
C SER A 67 3.91 3.72 16.50
N LYS A 68 4.15 3.00 17.61
CA LYS A 68 5.08 3.40 18.68
C LYS A 68 6.36 2.56 18.73
N ASP A 69 6.41 1.47 17.97
CA ASP A 69 7.52 0.52 18.00
C ASP A 69 8.12 0.20 16.62
N LEU A 70 7.58 0.80 15.54
CA LEU A 70 7.99 0.62 14.14
C LEU A 70 7.72 -0.79 13.56
N ALA A 71 7.15 -1.69 14.34
CA ALA A 71 6.83 -3.05 13.94
C ALA A 71 5.32 -3.28 13.83
N ASN A 72 4.56 -2.71 14.76
CA ASN A 72 3.11 -2.82 14.82
C ASN A 72 2.47 -1.51 14.34
N TRP A 73 1.74 -1.58 13.22
CA TRP A 73 1.15 -0.43 12.56
C TRP A 73 -0.36 -0.51 12.51
N THR A 74 -1.04 0.56 12.89
CA THR A 74 -2.49 0.69 12.87
C THR A 74 -2.91 1.77 11.87
N LEU A 75 -3.84 1.46 10.97
CA LEU A 75 -4.46 2.44 10.09
C LEU A 75 -5.36 3.36 10.92
N ILE A 76 -4.97 4.63 11.05
CA ILE A 76 -5.68 5.62 11.89
C ILE A 76 -6.63 6.51 11.11
N GLY A 77 -6.41 6.68 9.80
CA GLY A 77 -7.24 7.56 8.96
C GLY A 77 -6.72 7.67 7.53
N HIS A 78 -7.26 8.64 6.82
CA HIS A 78 -6.92 8.94 5.43
C HIS A 78 -6.82 10.46 5.23
N GLY A 79 -5.83 10.90 4.46
CA GLY A 79 -5.67 12.31 4.09
C GLY A 79 -6.79 12.82 3.19
N LEU A 80 -7.22 11.99 2.23
CA LEU A 80 -8.37 12.28 1.36
C LEU A 80 -9.55 11.39 1.79
N HIS A 81 -10.45 11.95 2.58
CA HIS A 81 -11.57 11.22 3.21
C HIS A 81 -12.95 11.82 2.88
N ARG A 82 -12.99 12.99 2.26
CA ARG A 82 -14.22 13.65 1.80
C ARG A 82 -14.26 13.66 0.27
N LYS A 83 -15.45 13.43 -0.30
CA LYS A 83 -15.65 13.44 -1.77
C LYS A 83 -15.28 14.79 -2.39
N GLU A 84 -15.55 15.88 -1.67
CA GLU A 84 -15.27 17.26 -2.11
C GLU A 84 -13.77 17.52 -2.32
N GLN A 85 -12.89 16.83 -1.58
CA GLN A 85 -11.44 16.89 -1.78
C GLN A 85 -10.98 16.27 -3.11
N CYS A 86 -11.83 15.49 -3.77
CA CYS A 86 -11.52 14.62 -4.90
C CYS A 86 -12.26 14.99 -6.19
N THR A 87 -12.65 16.26 -6.33
CA THR A 87 -13.37 16.78 -7.49
C THR A 87 -12.57 17.83 -8.27
N GLY A 88 -13.06 18.23 -9.44
CA GLY A 88 -12.40 19.23 -10.29
C GLY A 88 -11.02 18.75 -10.75
N ARG A 89 -9.99 19.54 -10.54
CA ARG A 89 -8.60 19.21 -10.89
C ARG A 89 -8.06 18.02 -10.06
N MET A 90 -8.62 17.80 -8.86
CA MET A 90 -8.27 16.69 -7.96
C MET A 90 -9.08 15.43 -8.26
N ASN A 91 -9.44 15.21 -9.51
CA ASN A 91 -10.37 14.20 -9.95
C ASN A 91 -9.93 12.75 -9.62
N LEU A 92 -10.63 12.12 -8.68
CA LEU A 92 -10.60 10.68 -8.41
C LEU A 92 -11.92 9.99 -8.79
N VAL A 93 -12.78 10.65 -9.57
CA VAL A 93 -14.10 10.12 -9.96
C VAL A 93 -13.97 9.17 -11.16
N ASP A 94 -13.19 9.58 -12.18
CA ASP A 94 -12.97 8.82 -13.41
C ASP A 94 -11.49 8.65 -13.77
N VAL A 95 -10.61 8.68 -12.77
CA VAL A 95 -9.19 8.48 -12.94
C VAL A 95 -8.87 7.08 -13.50
N GLN A 96 -7.85 7.00 -14.36
CA GLN A 96 -7.44 5.73 -14.97
C GLN A 96 -6.89 4.74 -13.92
N SER A 97 -6.90 3.44 -14.23
CA SER A 97 -6.18 2.44 -13.44
C SER A 97 -4.70 2.80 -13.33
N ASN A 98 -4.13 2.66 -12.14
CA ASN A 98 -2.76 3.08 -11.78
C ASN A 98 -2.51 4.59 -11.90
N GLY A 99 -3.55 5.41 -12.05
CA GLY A 99 -3.49 6.86 -11.87
C GLY A 99 -3.90 7.27 -10.46
N GLY A 100 -4.27 8.52 -10.26
CA GLY A 100 -4.69 9.05 -8.96
C GLY A 100 -3.50 9.43 -8.07
N ILE A 101 -3.53 9.07 -6.80
CA ILE A 101 -2.62 9.59 -5.78
C ILE A 101 -1.33 8.79 -5.71
N HIS A 102 -0.25 9.42 -6.14
CA HIS A 102 1.10 8.87 -6.18
C HIS A 102 2.00 9.47 -5.10
N ALA A 103 2.90 8.66 -4.59
CA ALA A 103 4.07 8.98 -3.77
C ALA A 103 3.93 10.20 -2.83
N PRO A 104 3.17 10.08 -1.74
CA PRO A 104 3.04 11.15 -0.77
C PRO A 104 4.28 11.29 0.09
N THR A 105 4.60 12.52 0.49
CA THR A 105 5.51 12.80 1.60
C THR A 105 4.74 13.33 2.80
N ILE A 106 4.96 12.77 3.99
CA ILE A 106 4.45 13.28 5.26
C ILE A 106 5.56 13.94 6.08
N ARG A 107 5.31 15.14 6.60
CA ARG A 107 6.22 15.85 7.52
C ARG A 107 5.41 16.51 8.65
N TYR A 108 6.08 16.70 9.79
CA TYR A 108 5.52 17.44 10.92
C TYR A 108 6.39 18.63 11.23
N HIS A 109 5.78 19.82 11.27
CA HIS A 109 6.46 21.07 11.56
C HIS A 109 5.54 22.02 12.32
N ASN A 110 6.03 22.64 13.38
CA ASN A 110 5.34 23.67 14.16
C ASN A 110 3.88 23.30 14.55
N GLY A 111 3.68 22.08 15.05
CA GLY A 111 2.36 21.63 15.53
C GLY A 111 1.39 21.16 14.44
N LYS A 112 1.84 21.06 13.19
CA LYS A 112 1.02 20.60 12.06
C LYS A 112 1.68 19.48 11.28
N PHE A 113 0.85 18.58 10.79
CA PHE A 113 1.21 17.60 9.76
C PHE A 113 0.97 18.20 8.37
N TYR A 114 1.86 17.90 7.46
CA TYR A 114 1.81 18.25 6.05
C TYR A 114 1.92 16.98 5.23
N ILE A 115 1.02 16.79 4.27
CA ILE A 115 1.17 15.77 3.22
C ILE A 115 1.23 16.51 1.90
N ILE A 116 2.29 16.26 1.13
CA ILE A 116 2.44 16.71 -0.26
C ILE A 116 2.48 15.49 -1.16
N THR A 117 1.80 15.53 -2.30
CA THR A 117 1.67 14.38 -3.20
C THR A 117 1.21 14.83 -4.59
N THR A 118 1.12 13.89 -5.53
CA THR A 118 0.67 14.12 -6.90
C THR A 118 -0.60 13.33 -7.20
N ASN A 119 -1.60 14.00 -7.79
CA ASN A 119 -2.68 13.31 -8.49
C ASN A 119 -2.33 13.19 -9.97
N VAL A 120 -2.15 11.98 -10.47
CA VAL A 120 -1.85 11.67 -11.87
C VAL A 120 -3.15 11.33 -12.59
N TYR A 121 -3.66 12.26 -13.38
CA TYR A 121 -4.93 12.12 -14.08
C TYR A 121 -4.76 12.18 -15.59
N GLN A 122 -5.23 11.15 -16.28
CA GLN A 122 -5.25 11.08 -17.75
C GLN A 122 -6.71 11.07 -18.23
N PRO A 123 -7.23 12.21 -18.74
CA PRO A 123 -8.63 12.32 -19.16
C PRO A 123 -9.02 11.28 -20.20
N LYS A 124 -8.17 11.12 -21.23
CA LYS A 124 -8.34 10.13 -22.30
C LYS A 124 -7.03 9.41 -22.57
N LYS A 125 -7.11 8.19 -23.10
CA LYS A 125 -5.95 7.34 -23.39
C LYS A 125 -4.90 8.01 -24.28
N ASP A 126 -5.34 8.85 -25.20
CA ASP A 126 -4.47 9.52 -26.20
C ASP A 126 -4.06 10.95 -25.77
N GLU A 127 -4.51 11.41 -24.61
CA GLU A 127 -4.11 12.69 -24.01
C GLU A 127 -2.97 12.48 -23.01
N PRO A 128 -2.03 13.44 -22.86
CA PRO A 128 -0.99 13.35 -21.86
C PRO A 128 -1.59 13.36 -20.44
N ALA A 129 -0.97 12.61 -19.53
CA ALA A 129 -1.36 12.65 -18.13
C ALA A 129 -1.05 14.04 -17.53
N GLN A 130 -1.99 14.55 -16.74
CA GLN A 130 -1.83 15.75 -15.93
C GLN A 130 -1.26 15.35 -14.58
N MET A 131 -0.24 16.05 -14.11
CA MET A 131 0.39 15.84 -12.80
C MET A 131 0.01 17.03 -11.92
N ILE A 132 -0.90 16.82 -10.98
CA ILE A 132 -1.41 17.86 -10.09
C ILE A 132 -0.78 17.67 -8.72
N ASN A 133 0.25 18.46 -8.44
CA ASN A 133 0.92 18.47 -7.15
C ASN A 133 0.13 19.32 -6.15
N PHE A 134 -0.09 18.81 -4.94
CA PHE A 134 -0.89 19.52 -3.93
C PHE A 134 -0.45 19.20 -2.51
N ILE A 135 -0.84 20.08 -1.59
CA ILE A 135 -0.57 19.98 -0.15
C ILE A 135 -1.89 19.94 0.61
N ILE A 136 -1.96 19.08 1.61
CA ILE A 136 -3.00 19.08 2.66
C ILE A 136 -2.34 19.15 4.03
N THR A 137 -3.04 19.74 5.00
CA THR A 137 -2.54 19.91 6.37
C THR A 137 -3.56 19.48 7.42
N ALA A 138 -3.06 19.06 8.59
CA ALA A 138 -3.89 18.76 9.75
C ALA A 138 -3.11 19.01 11.05
N SER A 139 -3.82 19.35 12.13
CA SER A 139 -3.23 19.39 13.47
C SER A 139 -3.22 18.01 14.14
N ASN A 140 -4.13 17.11 13.71
CA ASN A 140 -4.21 15.74 14.19
C ASN A 140 -4.00 14.79 12.99
N PRO A 141 -3.13 13.78 13.08
CA PRO A 141 -2.88 12.86 11.97
C PRO A 141 -4.10 12.01 11.58
N GLU A 142 -5.07 11.81 12.48
CA GLU A 142 -6.36 11.20 12.14
C GLU A 142 -7.27 12.10 11.31
N GLY A 143 -6.97 13.39 11.25
CA GLY A 143 -7.75 14.45 10.59
C GLY A 143 -8.59 15.30 11.56
N PRO A 144 -9.51 16.13 11.06
CA PRO A 144 -9.78 16.31 9.64
C PRO A 144 -8.62 16.98 8.91
N TRP A 145 -8.32 16.50 7.71
CA TRP A 145 -7.36 17.12 6.81
C TRP A 145 -7.99 18.24 6.00
N SER A 146 -7.21 19.28 5.68
CA SER A 146 -7.66 20.41 4.88
C SER A 146 -8.08 19.98 3.46
N ASP A 147 -8.75 20.88 2.76
CA ASP A 147 -8.89 20.76 1.32
C ASP A 147 -7.52 20.87 0.63
N PRO A 148 -7.33 20.26 -0.55
CA PRO A 148 -6.09 20.32 -1.29
C PRO A 148 -5.74 21.74 -1.75
N THR A 149 -4.53 22.21 -1.43
CA THR A 149 -3.92 23.40 -2.02
C THR A 149 -3.00 22.97 -3.15
N ILE A 150 -3.37 23.27 -4.40
CA ILE A 150 -2.58 22.94 -5.58
C ILE A 150 -1.32 23.82 -5.63
N VAL A 151 -0.17 23.21 -5.84
CA VAL A 151 1.09 23.91 -6.06
C VAL A 151 1.22 24.21 -7.55
N GLU A 152 0.84 25.42 -7.95
CA GLU A 152 0.79 25.80 -9.36
C GLU A 152 2.19 25.84 -10.01
N GLY A 153 2.29 25.33 -11.24
CA GLY A 153 3.52 25.34 -12.00
C GLY A 153 4.61 24.35 -11.54
N ALA A 154 4.30 23.46 -10.57
CA ALA A 154 5.20 22.39 -10.17
C ALA A 154 5.12 21.24 -11.17
N PRO A 155 6.17 20.95 -11.98
CA PRO A 155 6.18 19.83 -12.90
C PRO A 155 6.52 18.52 -12.20
N GLY A 156 6.16 17.40 -12.83
CA GLY A 156 6.56 16.06 -12.43
C GLY A 156 5.73 15.50 -11.28
N ILE A 157 6.29 14.48 -10.64
CA ILE A 157 5.64 13.68 -9.57
C ILE A 157 6.51 13.61 -8.32
N ASP A 158 6.06 12.87 -7.31
CA ASP A 158 6.79 12.49 -6.10
C ASP A 158 7.35 13.70 -5.32
N PRO A 159 6.52 14.68 -4.97
CA PRO A 159 7.00 15.87 -4.32
C PRO A 159 7.39 15.62 -2.87
N HIS A 160 8.43 16.35 -2.43
CA HIS A 160 8.85 16.44 -1.04
C HIS A 160 8.72 17.87 -0.55
N ILE A 161 8.34 18.06 0.71
CA ILE A 161 8.37 19.34 1.41
C ILE A 161 9.46 19.31 2.47
N PHE A 162 10.37 20.28 2.43
CA PHE A 162 11.48 20.42 3.38
C PHE A 162 11.39 21.74 4.13
N PHE A 163 11.48 21.68 5.45
CA PHE A 163 11.52 22.84 6.35
C PHE A 163 12.97 23.02 6.82
N ASP A 164 13.64 24.07 6.39
CA ASP A 164 15.03 24.33 6.77
C ASP A 164 15.12 25.18 8.05
N ASP A 165 16.29 25.15 8.69
CA ASP A 165 16.57 25.85 9.94
C ASP A 165 16.57 27.39 9.79
N ASP A 166 16.70 27.91 8.58
CA ASP A 166 16.58 29.35 8.25
C ASP A 166 15.13 29.85 8.20
N GLY A 167 14.17 28.96 8.39
CA GLY A 167 12.74 29.23 8.36
C GLY A 167 12.11 29.17 6.96
N LYS A 168 12.87 28.86 5.93
CA LYS A 168 12.37 28.65 4.58
C LYS A 168 11.78 27.26 4.40
N ILE A 169 10.83 27.18 3.48
CA ILE A 169 10.20 25.94 3.08
C ILE A 169 10.52 25.68 1.61
N TYR A 170 10.88 24.47 1.27
CA TYR A 170 11.23 24.10 -0.09
C TYR A 170 10.35 22.98 -0.61
N TYR A 171 9.95 23.11 -1.87
CA TYR A 171 9.40 22.05 -2.71
C TYR A 171 10.56 21.37 -3.43
N ILE A 172 10.61 20.06 -3.37
CA ILE A 172 11.54 19.23 -4.14
C ILE A 172 10.71 18.22 -4.94
N GLY A 173 11.00 18.04 -6.22
CA GLY A 173 10.31 17.10 -7.08
C GLY A 173 11.20 16.58 -8.19
N ASN A 174 10.65 15.71 -9.02
CA ASN A 174 11.31 15.23 -10.21
C ASN A 174 10.57 15.69 -11.47
N HIS A 175 11.26 15.72 -12.57
CA HIS A 175 10.67 15.81 -13.91
C HIS A 175 11.66 15.29 -14.96
N ALA A 176 11.16 15.02 -16.16
CA ALA A 176 12.05 14.81 -17.31
C ALA A 176 12.67 16.14 -17.73
N PRO A 177 13.95 16.19 -18.12
CA PRO A 177 14.54 17.39 -18.71
C PRO A 177 13.81 17.77 -20.00
N GLU A 178 13.88 19.04 -20.39
CA GLU A 178 13.19 19.56 -21.59
C GLU A 178 13.57 18.79 -22.86
N ASN A 179 14.83 18.40 -22.97
CA ASN A 179 15.37 17.61 -24.09
C ASN A 179 16.07 16.37 -23.54
N PRO A 180 15.34 15.29 -23.24
CA PRO A 180 15.93 14.08 -22.68
C PRO A 180 16.82 13.36 -23.70
N ASN A 181 18.00 12.89 -23.26
CA ASN A 181 18.94 12.13 -24.09
C ASN A 181 18.49 10.68 -24.30
N PHE A 182 17.66 10.15 -23.39
CA PHE A 182 17.12 8.78 -23.44
C PHE A 182 15.77 8.71 -22.73
N GLN A 183 15.01 7.67 -23.02
CA GLN A 183 13.73 7.42 -22.36
C GLN A 183 13.92 7.16 -20.86
N GLY A 184 13.21 7.89 -20.01
CA GLY A 184 13.31 7.80 -18.58
C GLY A 184 14.45 8.64 -17.97
N GLU A 185 15.09 9.52 -18.75
CA GLU A 185 15.96 10.53 -18.15
C GLU A 185 15.13 11.41 -17.22
N GLY A 186 15.55 11.49 -15.95
CA GLY A 186 14.91 12.28 -14.92
C GLY A 186 15.91 13.18 -14.23
N GLU A 187 15.42 14.26 -13.66
CA GLU A 187 16.21 15.16 -12.82
C GLU A 187 15.43 15.65 -11.62
N ILE A 188 16.15 15.83 -10.52
CA ILE A 188 15.60 16.36 -9.28
C ILE A 188 15.82 17.87 -9.25
N TRP A 189 14.78 18.59 -8.94
CA TRP A 189 14.76 20.04 -8.84
C TRP A 189 14.16 20.51 -7.51
N MET A 190 14.42 21.76 -7.15
CA MET A 190 13.94 22.39 -5.93
C MET A 190 13.54 23.84 -6.22
N GLN A 191 12.54 24.33 -5.47
CA GLN A 191 12.16 25.74 -5.46
C GLN A 191 11.57 26.09 -4.08
N GLU A 192 11.76 27.34 -3.63
CA GLU A 192 11.17 27.82 -2.38
C GLU A 192 9.64 27.87 -2.47
N LEU A 193 8.96 27.50 -1.38
CA LEU A 193 7.52 27.63 -1.18
C LEU A 193 7.22 28.80 -0.25
N ASP A 194 6.28 29.65 -0.63
CA ASP A 194 5.70 30.61 0.30
C ASP A 194 4.95 29.86 1.42
N SER A 195 5.26 30.18 2.66
CA SER A 195 4.78 29.48 3.85
C SER A 195 3.29 29.62 4.11
N THR A 196 2.63 30.57 3.46
CA THR A 196 1.19 30.88 3.65
C THR A 196 0.35 30.31 2.52
N SER A 197 0.74 30.60 1.28
CA SER A 197 0.00 30.19 0.08
C SER A 197 0.38 28.83 -0.46
N PHE A 198 1.53 28.29 -0.04
CA PHE A 198 2.16 27.08 -0.61
C PHE A 198 2.40 27.17 -2.12
N GLN A 199 2.65 28.39 -2.63
CA GLN A 199 2.99 28.58 -4.03
C GLN A 199 4.51 28.70 -4.21
N LEU A 200 5.01 28.30 -5.38
CA LEU A 200 6.42 28.38 -5.74
C LEU A 200 6.83 29.85 -5.86
N VAL A 201 7.92 30.21 -5.19
CA VAL A 201 8.52 31.56 -5.24
C VAL A 201 10.02 31.47 -5.51
N GLY A 202 10.61 32.55 -6.03
CA GLY A 202 12.03 32.58 -6.32
C GLY A 202 12.46 31.71 -7.49
N GLU A 203 13.74 31.39 -7.53
CA GLU A 203 14.40 30.67 -8.62
C GLU A 203 14.26 29.14 -8.43
N ARG A 204 14.10 28.41 -9.55
CA ARG A 204 14.15 26.95 -9.57
C ARG A 204 15.58 26.49 -9.71
N HIS A 205 16.01 25.57 -8.83
CA HIS A 205 17.34 25.01 -8.81
C HIS A 205 17.31 23.54 -9.25
N PHE A 206 18.19 23.20 -10.20
CA PHE A 206 18.54 21.82 -10.49
C PHE A 206 19.40 21.27 -9.33
N LEU A 207 19.11 20.07 -8.85
CA LEU A 207 19.87 19.44 -7.77
C LEU A 207 20.75 18.29 -8.26
N TRP A 208 20.15 17.29 -8.90
CA TRP A 208 20.87 16.07 -9.24
C TRP A 208 20.12 15.22 -10.29
N ARG A 209 20.88 14.49 -11.11
CA ARG A 209 20.34 13.51 -12.08
C ARG A 209 20.45 12.06 -11.61
N GLY A 210 20.91 11.82 -10.37
CA GLY A 210 21.13 10.49 -9.83
C GLY A 210 22.51 9.90 -10.12
N ALA A 211 22.73 8.67 -9.65
CA ALA A 211 24.02 7.98 -9.72
C ALA A 211 24.13 7.05 -10.94
N CYS A 212 23.01 6.56 -11.49
CA CYS A 212 22.96 5.65 -12.62
C CYS A 212 22.42 6.34 -13.88
N GLN A 213 22.97 7.51 -14.21
CA GLN A 213 22.62 8.32 -15.38
C GLN A 213 21.17 8.87 -15.35
N GLY A 214 20.56 8.99 -14.18
CA GLY A 214 19.24 9.58 -14.02
C GLY A 214 18.08 8.77 -14.60
N THR A 215 18.26 7.45 -14.81
CA THR A 215 17.19 6.58 -15.30
C THR A 215 16.07 6.48 -14.28
N TRP A 216 14.93 7.12 -14.56
CA TRP A 216 13.78 7.19 -13.66
C TRP A 216 14.17 7.71 -12.26
N ALA A 217 14.92 8.82 -12.21
CA ALA A 217 15.23 9.50 -10.95
C ALA A 217 13.95 10.11 -10.39
N GLU A 218 13.51 9.63 -9.20
CA GLU A 218 12.22 9.95 -8.60
C GLU A 218 12.28 9.87 -7.06
N GLY A 219 11.17 10.18 -6.36
CA GLY A 219 11.03 10.01 -4.92
C GLY A 219 12.07 10.77 -4.08
N PRO A 220 12.33 12.07 -4.31
CA PRO A 220 13.37 12.79 -3.58
C PRO A 220 12.98 13.05 -2.14
N HIS A 221 13.94 12.86 -1.20
CA HIS A 221 13.85 13.32 0.17
C HIS A 221 15.15 13.99 0.60
N ILE A 222 15.05 15.15 1.25
CA ILE A 222 16.20 15.86 1.82
C ILE A 222 16.22 15.70 3.34
N TYR A 223 17.42 15.43 3.86
CA TYR A 223 17.72 15.37 5.29
C TYR A 223 18.87 16.29 5.63
N LYS A 224 18.83 16.95 6.78
CA LYS A 224 19.94 17.73 7.31
C LYS A 224 20.59 16.97 8.46
N LYS A 225 21.88 16.68 8.33
CA LYS A 225 22.62 15.95 9.36
C LYS A 225 24.07 16.41 9.41
N ASP A 226 24.58 16.65 10.61
CA ASP A 226 25.96 17.08 10.86
C ASP A 226 26.37 18.34 10.02
N GLY A 227 25.41 19.24 9.72
CA GLY A 227 25.61 20.44 8.94
C GLY A 227 25.57 20.26 7.42
N TYR A 228 25.30 19.05 6.92
CA TYR A 228 25.18 18.72 5.51
C TYR A 228 23.74 18.39 5.12
N TYR A 229 23.42 18.61 3.83
CA TYR A 229 22.18 18.19 3.20
C TYR A 229 22.39 16.88 2.45
N TYR A 230 21.54 15.91 2.70
CA TYR A 230 21.56 14.61 2.04
C TYR A 230 20.31 14.46 1.20
N LEU A 231 20.48 14.22 -0.11
CA LEU A 231 19.41 13.98 -1.07
C LEU A 231 19.31 12.48 -1.35
N LEU A 232 18.26 11.86 -0.86
CA LEU A 232 17.87 10.47 -1.12
C LEU A 232 16.92 10.44 -2.31
N ILE A 233 17.08 9.51 -3.25
CA ILE A 233 16.19 9.32 -4.40
C ILE A 233 16.04 7.84 -4.74
N ALA A 234 15.02 7.53 -5.54
CA ALA A 234 14.90 6.26 -6.24
C ALA A 234 15.41 6.38 -7.68
N GLU A 235 15.94 5.28 -8.23
CA GLU A 235 16.33 5.13 -9.63
C GLU A 235 15.99 3.72 -10.15
N GLY A 236 16.04 3.57 -11.48
CA GLY A 236 15.89 2.29 -12.17
C GLY A 236 14.44 1.91 -12.50
N GLY A 237 13.50 2.78 -12.18
CA GLY A 237 12.07 2.56 -12.33
C GLY A 237 11.52 1.54 -11.33
N THR A 238 10.20 1.50 -11.19
CA THR A 238 9.49 0.75 -10.15
C THR A 238 9.38 -0.76 -10.40
N SER A 239 10.43 -1.37 -10.95
CA SER A 239 10.49 -2.81 -11.25
C SER A 239 11.81 -3.42 -10.79
N PHE A 240 12.32 -4.42 -11.46
CA PHE A 240 13.52 -5.17 -11.06
C PHE A 240 14.77 -4.32 -10.80
N ASN A 241 14.99 -3.26 -11.58
CA ASN A 241 16.16 -2.40 -11.45
C ASN A 241 16.05 -1.33 -10.36
N HIS A 242 14.93 -1.29 -9.67
CA HIS A 242 14.64 -0.29 -8.63
C HIS A 242 15.73 -0.28 -7.56
N ALA A 243 16.13 0.92 -7.15
CA ALA A 243 17.23 1.12 -6.22
C ALA A 243 17.10 2.46 -5.49
N VAL A 244 17.78 2.57 -4.35
CA VAL A 244 17.89 3.80 -3.56
C VAL A 244 19.28 4.37 -3.72
N MET A 245 19.35 5.64 -4.10
CA MET A 245 20.59 6.40 -4.27
C MET A 245 20.65 7.56 -3.28
N ILE A 246 21.85 8.03 -2.96
CA ILE A 246 22.05 9.19 -2.09
C ILE A 246 23.22 10.04 -2.56
N ALA A 247 23.07 11.35 -2.37
CA ALA A 247 24.10 12.35 -2.57
C ALA A 247 24.11 13.34 -1.40
N ALA A 248 25.18 14.10 -1.23
CA ALA A 248 25.32 15.06 -0.15
C ALA A 248 25.89 16.40 -0.64
N SER A 249 25.56 17.48 0.06
CA SER A 249 26.06 18.84 -0.23
C SER A 249 26.21 19.68 1.04
N ASN A 250 27.08 20.69 0.99
CA ASN A 250 27.14 21.74 2.00
C ASN A 250 26.00 22.76 1.89
N ASN A 251 25.40 22.86 0.71
CA ASN A 251 24.33 23.80 0.40
C ASN A 251 23.09 23.07 -0.06
N ILE A 252 21.92 23.54 0.36
CA ILE A 252 20.66 22.92 -0.03
C ILE A 252 20.44 22.93 -1.56
N THR A 253 20.94 23.95 -2.25
CA THR A 253 20.89 24.08 -3.72
C THR A 253 22.00 23.33 -4.46
N GLY A 254 22.84 22.60 -3.74
CA GLY A 254 23.96 21.85 -4.31
C GLY A 254 25.24 22.65 -4.49
N PRO A 255 26.22 22.16 -5.31
CA PRO A 255 26.14 20.86 -6.00
C PRO A 255 26.16 19.66 -5.05
N TYR A 256 25.48 18.59 -5.45
CA TYR A 256 25.42 17.35 -4.68
C TYR A 256 26.47 16.35 -5.15
N ASP A 257 27.31 15.89 -4.22
CA ASP A 257 28.31 14.85 -4.43
C ASP A 257 27.66 13.47 -4.22
N ALA A 258 27.69 12.60 -5.24
CA ALA A 258 27.13 11.26 -5.14
C ALA A 258 27.96 10.37 -4.18
N ASN A 259 27.29 9.50 -3.44
CA ASN A 259 27.96 8.45 -2.67
C ASN A 259 28.60 7.42 -3.62
N ASP A 260 29.90 7.19 -3.49
CA ASP A 260 30.63 6.20 -4.30
C ASP A 260 30.12 4.75 -4.13
N ARG A 261 29.35 4.49 -3.05
CA ARG A 261 28.73 3.18 -2.76
C ARG A 261 27.28 3.06 -3.27
N ASN A 262 26.79 4.00 -4.09
CA ASN A 262 25.48 3.86 -4.70
C ASN A 262 25.39 2.62 -5.61
N PRO A 263 24.23 1.90 -5.64
CA PRO A 263 23.04 2.13 -4.83
C PRO A 263 23.25 1.69 -3.36
N ILE A 264 22.68 2.47 -2.42
CA ILE A 264 22.76 2.12 -0.99
C ILE A 264 21.77 1.02 -0.59
N LEU A 265 20.72 0.81 -1.39
CA LEU A 265 19.78 -0.30 -1.27
C LEU A 265 19.28 -0.72 -2.65
N SER A 266 19.32 -2.00 -2.94
CA SER A 266 18.69 -2.62 -4.11
C SER A 266 18.61 -4.14 -3.92
N THR A 267 17.67 -4.80 -4.58
CA THR A 267 17.58 -6.25 -4.66
C THR A 267 17.96 -6.80 -6.03
N ARG A 268 18.29 -5.94 -7.01
CA ARG A 268 18.62 -6.34 -8.39
C ARG A 268 19.85 -7.26 -8.53
N HIS A 269 20.74 -7.25 -7.52
CA HIS A 269 21.96 -8.08 -7.46
C HIS A 269 21.78 -9.38 -6.68
N LEU A 270 20.60 -9.59 -6.07
CA LEU A 270 20.27 -10.80 -5.33
C LEU A 270 19.75 -11.90 -6.25
N SER A 271 19.67 -13.12 -5.73
CA SER A 271 19.12 -14.27 -6.47
C SER A 271 17.71 -13.99 -6.97
N TYR A 272 17.37 -14.54 -8.15
CA TYR A 272 16.06 -14.38 -8.78
C TYR A 272 14.90 -14.85 -7.90
N ASP A 273 15.15 -15.82 -7.03
CA ASP A 273 14.20 -16.40 -6.08
C ASP A 273 14.28 -15.79 -4.67
N TYR A 274 15.02 -14.67 -4.50
CA TYR A 274 15.01 -13.97 -3.21
C TYR A 274 13.58 -13.58 -2.83
N TRP A 275 13.24 -13.64 -1.54
CA TRP A 275 11.87 -13.49 -1.03
C TRP A 275 11.18 -12.17 -1.36
N ILE A 276 11.95 -11.12 -1.67
CA ILE A 276 11.49 -9.76 -2.00
C ILE A 276 12.29 -9.23 -3.20
N ASN A 277 11.68 -8.43 -4.04
CA ASN A 277 12.33 -7.78 -5.17
C ASN A 277 11.84 -6.34 -5.36
N SER A 278 12.43 -5.63 -6.33
CA SER A 278 12.02 -4.26 -6.74
C SER A 278 12.07 -3.25 -5.59
N THR A 279 13.02 -3.39 -4.63
CA THR A 279 13.13 -2.49 -3.48
C THR A 279 13.66 -1.12 -3.89
N GLY A 280 12.98 -0.07 -3.47
CA GLY A 280 13.31 1.32 -3.76
C GLY A 280 12.30 2.27 -3.13
N HIS A 281 12.26 3.53 -3.61
CA HIS A 281 11.34 4.57 -3.17
C HIS A 281 11.28 4.66 -1.64
N ALA A 282 12.39 5.10 -1.05
CA ALA A 282 12.62 5.02 0.39
C ALA A 282 12.53 6.39 1.07
N ASP A 283 12.13 6.39 2.34
CA ASP A 283 12.23 7.53 3.26
C ASP A 283 12.90 7.10 4.56
N MET A 284 13.54 8.01 5.29
CA MET A 284 14.28 7.70 6.51
C MET A 284 13.77 8.50 7.70
N VAL A 285 13.91 7.91 8.89
CA VAL A 285 13.57 8.55 10.16
C VAL A 285 14.64 8.34 11.21
N GLU A 286 14.94 9.40 11.97
CA GLU A 286 15.80 9.33 13.14
C GLU A 286 14.99 8.97 14.39
N LEU A 287 15.49 7.99 15.16
CA LEU A 287 14.93 7.57 16.43
C LEU A 287 15.39 8.49 17.58
N PRO A 288 14.72 8.48 18.75
CA PRO A 288 15.13 9.29 19.91
C PRO A 288 16.55 9.01 20.41
N ASN A 289 17.09 7.82 20.14
CA ASN A 289 18.45 7.42 20.52
C ASN A 289 19.52 7.76 19.46
N GLY A 290 19.15 8.48 18.39
CA GLY A 290 20.03 8.87 17.29
C GLY A 290 20.28 7.78 16.23
N GLU A 291 19.69 6.59 16.38
CA GLU A 291 19.70 5.58 15.32
C GLU A 291 18.74 5.96 14.20
N TRP A 292 18.97 5.40 13.01
CA TRP A 292 18.13 5.67 11.84
C TRP A 292 17.48 4.40 11.31
N ARG A 293 16.30 4.57 10.77
CA ARG A 293 15.57 3.50 10.05
C ARG A 293 15.14 4.03 8.68
N MET A 294 15.12 3.12 7.73
CA MET A 294 14.62 3.38 6.37
C MET A 294 13.37 2.55 6.15
N VAL A 295 12.32 3.19 5.65
CA VAL A 295 11.18 2.51 5.03
C VAL A 295 11.32 2.54 3.52
N CYS A 296 10.89 1.49 2.85
CA CYS A 296 10.92 1.42 1.39
C CYS A 296 9.79 0.52 0.88
N LEU A 297 9.51 0.56 -0.40
CA LEU A 297 8.63 -0.42 -1.01
C LEU A 297 9.40 -1.68 -1.46
N GLY A 298 8.64 -2.77 -1.65
CA GLY A 298 9.11 -3.99 -2.30
C GLY A 298 7.95 -4.91 -2.67
N ILE A 299 8.21 -5.85 -3.57
CA ILE A 299 7.25 -6.84 -4.06
C ILE A 299 7.67 -8.21 -3.54
N ARG A 300 6.80 -8.91 -2.78
CA ARG A 300 7.04 -10.31 -2.41
C ARG A 300 7.16 -11.17 -3.66
N ASN A 301 8.14 -12.07 -3.67
CA ASN A 301 8.33 -12.99 -4.79
C ASN A 301 7.46 -14.24 -4.59
N GLU A 302 6.20 -14.19 -5.02
CA GLU A 302 5.29 -15.31 -4.94
C GLU A 302 5.33 -16.18 -6.20
N LYS A 303 5.28 -15.51 -7.36
CA LYS A 303 5.38 -16.18 -8.66
C LYS A 303 5.99 -15.22 -9.68
N ASN A 304 7.09 -15.63 -10.32
CA ASN A 304 7.76 -14.87 -11.37
C ASN A 304 8.05 -13.40 -10.97
N ARG A 305 8.41 -13.18 -9.69
CA ARG A 305 8.72 -11.88 -9.09
C ARG A 305 7.52 -10.93 -8.95
N ALA A 306 6.32 -11.42 -9.14
CA ALA A 306 5.07 -10.72 -8.91
C ALA A 306 4.37 -11.24 -7.66
N SER A 307 3.42 -10.45 -7.15
CA SER A 307 2.61 -10.76 -5.98
C SER A 307 1.20 -10.23 -6.13
N ASN A 308 0.22 -10.96 -5.61
CA ASN A 308 -1.16 -10.45 -5.50
C ASN A 308 -1.26 -9.24 -4.55
N MET A 309 -0.32 -9.10 -3.61
CA MET A 309 -0.28 -7.96 -2.68
C MET A 309 0.29 -6.68 -3.33
N GLY A 310 0.88 -6.76 -4.53
CA GLY A 310 1.55 -5.63 -5.16
C GLY A 310 2.78 -5.17 -4.37
N ARG A 311 3.04 -3.86 -4.34
CA ARG A 311 4.13 -3.24 -3.57
C ARG A 311 3.69 -3.02 -2.13
N GLU A 312 4.51 -3.43 -1.19
CA GLU A 312 4.27 -3.37 0.26
C GLU A 312 5.33 -2.53 0.96
N THR A 313 5.03 -2.05 2.17
CA THR A 313 5.98 -1.26 2.97
C THR A 313 6.89 -2.15 3.81
N LEU A 314 8.17 -1.93 3.69
CA LEU A 314 9.26 -2.61 4.38
C LEU A 314 10.04 -1.64 5.26
N ILE A 315 10.78 -2.17 6.28
CA ILE A 315 11.68 -1.37 7.12
C ILE A 315 13.01 -2.09 7.31
N LEU A 316 14.09 -1.31 7.45
CA LEU A 316 15.43 -1.82 7.74
C LEU A 316 16.24 -0.82 8.57
N PRO A 317 17.27 -1.29 9.34
CA PRO A 317 18.16 -0.41 10.08
C PRO A 317 19.13 0.30 9.14
N VAL A 318 19.49 1.53 9.52
CA VAL A 318 20.51 2.35 8.84
C VAL A 318 21.55 2.78 9.86
N LYS A 319 22.82 2.68 9.51
CA LYS A 319 23.95 3.16 10.29
C LYS A 319 24.73 4.20 9.47
N TRP A 320 25.02 5.34 10.07
CA TRP A 320 25.87 6.36 9.47
C TRP A 320 27.34 6.05 9.73
N GLU A 321 28.16 6.05 8.67
CA GLU A 321 29.59 5.79 8.72
C GLU A 321 30.37 6.85 7.96
N LYS A 322 31.58 7.14 8.43
CA LYS A 322 32.51 8.00 7.71
C LYS A 322 32.92 7.36 6.39
N GLU A 323 33.24 8.18 5.39
CA GLU A 323 33.88 7.70 4.16
C GLU A 323 35.12 6.84 4.50
N PRO A 324 35.27 5.66 3.93
CA PRO A 324 36.36 4.75 4.26
C PRO A 324 37.67 5.05 3.51
N TYR A 325 37.72 6.10 2.68
CA TYR A 325 38.82 6.34 1.77
C TYR A 325 39.93 7.18 2.40
N TRP A 326 41.10 6.57 2.62
CA TRP A 326 42.29 7.23 3.17
C TRP A 326 42.99 8.18 2.21
N TRP A 327 42.69 8.12 0.89
CA TRP A 327 43.27 8.96 -0.17
C TRP A 327 42.41 10.18 -0.51
N LYS A 328 41.24 10.34 0.08
CA LYS A 328 40.28 11.41 -0.16
C LYS A 328 39.98 12.10 1.17
N GLU A 329 39.85 13.41 1.12
CA GLU A 329 39.35 14.13 2.29
C GLU A 329 37.95 13.65 2.67
N ILE A 330 37.77 13.27 3.94
CA ILE A 330 36.49 12.78 4.46
C ILE A 330 35.60 14.00 4.69
N LYS A 331 34.61 14.18 3.82
CA LYS A 331 33.63 15.27 3.93
C LYS A 331 32.36 14.83 4.65
N TYR A 332 31.84 13.65 4.30
CA TYR A 332 30.50 13.20 4.65
C TYR A 332 30.50 11.94 5.50
N ASN A 333 29.46 11.80 6.34
CA ASN A 333 29.04 10.50 6.84
C ASN A 333 28.00 9.96 5.85
N TRP A 334 28.05 8.66 5.55
CA TRP A 334 27.14 8.04 4.60
C TRP A 334 26.26 6.98 5.28
N PRO A 335 24.96 6.88 4.92
CA PRO A 335 24.09 5.83 5.43
C PRO A 335 24.42 4.48 4.81
N VAL A 336 24.52 3.46 5.64
CA VAL A 336 24.70 2.06 5.27
C VAL A 336 23.44 1.31 5.65
N CYS A 337 22.73 0.83 4.65
CA CYS A 337 21.50 0.07 4.81
C CYS A 337 21.82 -1.34 5.30
N ASN A 338 21.20 -1.76 6.40
CA ASN A 338 21.42 -3.03 7.07
C ASN A 338 22.91 -3.45 7.11
N PRO A 339 23.75 -2.79 7.92
CA PRO A 339 25.21 -2.92 7.88
C PRO A 339 25.72 -4.34 8.15
N THR A 340 24.87 -5.22 8.70
CA THR A 340 25.23 -6.61 8.98
C THR A 340 25.22 -7.49 7.73
N THR A 341 24.22 -7.32 6.85
CA THR A 341 24.03 -8.20 5.67
C THR A 341 24.00 -7.46 4.34
N GLY A 342 23.87 -6.12 4.35
CA GLY A 342 23.80 -5.28 3.15
C GLY A 342 22.52 -5.45 2.33
N LYS A 343 21.53 -6.17 2.84
CA LYS A 343 20.26 -6.46 2.15
C LYS A 343 19.08 -6.40 3.09
N ILE A 344 17.89 -6.29 2.54
CA ILE A 344 16.66 -6.31 3.34
C ILE A 344 16.35 -7.72 3.81
N GLU A 345 16.13 -7.89 5.11
CA GLU A 345 15.81 -9.19 5.72
C GLU A 345 14.30 -9.32 5.95
N LYS A 346 13.84 -10.58 5.94
CA LYS A 346 12.44 -10.89 6.24
C LYS A 346 12.09 -10.65 7.70
N ASN A 347 13.04 -10.88 8.61
CA ASN A 347 12.80 -10.77 10.05
C ASN A 347 13.88 -9.92 10.71
N TYR A 348 13.45 -9.06 11.64
CA TYR A 348 14.32 -8.26 12.49
C TYR A 348 13.93 -8.40 13.95
N SER A 349 14.89 -8.23 14.87
CA SER A 349 14.58 -7.95 16.27
C SER A 349 13.86 -6.61 16.35
N TYR A 350 12.98 -6.44 17.34
CA TYR A 350 12.32 -5.16 17.56
C TYR A 350 13.33 -4.04 17.72
N PHE A 351 13.14 -2.95 17.02
CA PHE A 351 14.02 -1.78 17.06
C PHE A 351 13.82 -0.94 18.31
N LEU A 352 12.63 -0.97 18.86
CA LEU A 352 12.19 -0.25 20.06
C LEU A 352 11.46 -1.22 21.00
N PRO A 353 11.34 -0.90 22.30
CA PRO A 353 10.54 -1.70 23.21
C PRO A 353 9.10 -1.85 22.72
N ILE A 354 8.58 -3.06 22.77
CA ILE A 354 7.18 -3.35 22.43
C ILE A 354 6.30 -2.65 23.46
N LYS A 355 5.51 -1.66 23.04
CA LYS A 355 4.61 -0.89 23.91
C LYS A 355 3.17 -1.38 23.87
N ASP A 356 2.78 -2.05 22.80
CA ASP A 356 1.43 -2.57 22.60
C ASP A 356 1.44 -4.09 22.51
N SER A 357 0.38 -4.74 22.99
CA SER A 357 0.21 -6.18 22.83
C SER A 357 0.03 -6.51 21.34
N ILE A 358 0.86 -7.41 20.84
CA ILE A 358 0.79 -7.86 19.44
C ILE A 358 -0.49 -8.66 19.26
N TYR A 359 -1.58 -8.00 18.86
CA TYR A 359 -2.78 -8.68 18.40
C TYR A 359 -2.78 -8.68 16.88
N VAL A 360 -2.48 -9.82 16.28
CA VAL A 360 -2.69 -10.06 14.85
C VAL A 360 -3.98 -10.86 14.71
N PRO A 361 -5.10 -10.22 14.38
CA PRO A 361 -6.31 -10.98 14.11
C PRO A 361 -6.09 -11.82 12.86
N THR A 362 -6.13 -13.14 13.00
CA THR A 362 -6.12 -14.10 11.88
C THR A 362 -7.45 -14.12 11.14
N GLN A 363 -8.50 -13.67 11.80
CA GLN A 363 -9.88 -13.62 11.31
C GLN A 363 -10.45 -12.22 11.51
N ARG A 364 -11.18 -11.73 10.50
CA ARG A 364 -12.01 -10.53 10.60
C ARG A 364 -13.38 -10.84 10.03
N GLU A 365 -14.38 -10.48 10.80
CA GLU A 365 -15.78 -10.58 10.45
C GLU A 365 -16.39 -9.17 10.51
N TYR A 366 -17.08 -8.78 9.45
CA TYR A 366 -17.74 -7.49 9.32
C TYR A 366 -19.25 -7.78 9.19
N GLU A 367 -19.99 -7.47 10.23
CA GLU A 367 -21.43 -7.74 10.33
C GLU A 367 -22.30 -6.53 9.96
N PHE A 368 -21.69 -5.43 9.57
CA PHE A 368 -22.36 -4.18 9.18
C PHE A 368 -23.43 -3.66 10.18
N GLN A 369 -23.31 -4.06 11.45
CA GLN A 369 -24.23 -3.66 12.54
C GLN A 369 -24.08 -2.19 12.91
N GLU A 370 -22.93 -1.60 12.63
CA GLU A 370 -22.63 -0.21 12.90
C GLU A 370 -22.84 0.66 11.66
N ASN A 371 -23.35 1.89 11.86
CA ASN A 371 -23.65 2.79 10.74
C ASN A 371 -22.40 3.45 10.14
N TYR A 372 -21.27 2.73 10.08
CA TYR A 372 -20.05 3.20 9.43
C TYR A 372 -19.31 2.06 8.72
N ILE A 373 -18.58 2.42 7.67
CA ILE A 373 -17.65 1.52 6.98
C ILE A 373 -16.29 1.59 7.68
N PRO A 374 -15.68 0.46 8.08
CA PRO A 374 -14.37 0.46 8.73
C PRO A 374 -13.28 1.11 7.86
N LYS A 375 -12.32 1.78 8.49
CA LYS A 375 -11.26 2.56 7.83
C LYS A 375 -10.43 1.78 6.77
N ASN A 376 -10.36 0.46 6.87
CA ASN A 376 -9.62 -0.39 5.93
C ASN A 376 -10.40 -0.81 4.68
N TRP A 377 -11.67 -0.39 4.56
CA TRP A 377 -12.46 -0.56 3.36
C TRP A 377 -12.27 0.61 2.41
N THR A 378 -12.13 0.30 1.13
CA THR A 378 -11.95 1.31 0.08
C THR A 378 -12.85 1.02 -1.12
N HIS A 379 -13.30 2.09 -1.75
CA HIS A 379 -13.92 2.06 -3.07
C HIS A 379 -12.83 2.20 -4.14
N ARG A 380 -13.09 1.64 -5.30
CA ARG A 380 -12.29 1.95 -6.46
C ARG A 380 -12.82 3.23 -7.10
N ARG A 381 -12.15 4.34 -6.88
CA ARG A 381 -12.57 5.72 -7.16
C ARG A 381 -13.61 6.25 -6.15
N VAL A 382 -13.94 7.52 -6.26
CA VAL A 382 -15.01 8.11 -5.47
C VAL A 382 -16.34 7.44 -5.84
N PRO A 383 -17.07 6.87 -4.88
CA PRO A 383 -18.31 6.16 -5.17
C PRO A 383 -19.41 7.11 -5.64
N LEU A 384 -20.28 6.62 -6.53
CA LEU A 384 -21.48 7.32 -6.95
C LEU A 384 -22.36 7.67 -5.73
N GLU A 385 -23.10 8.76 -5.85
CA GLU A 385 -24.09 9.11 -4.84
C GLU A 385 -25.15 8.00 -4.70
N ASN A 386 -25.52 7.73 -3.45
CA ASN A 386 -26.53 6.73 -3.14
C ASN A 386 -26.25 5.36 -3.81
N SER A 387 -24.99 4.97 -3.92
CA SER A 387 -24.62 3.65 -4.44
C SER A 387 -24.65 2.56 -3.38
N TYR A 388 -24.51 2.94 -2.12
CA TYR A 388 -24.63 2.04 -0.96
C TYR A 388 -25.12 2.80 0.27
N ASP A 389 -25.65 2.09 1.26
CA ASP A 389 -25.93 2.59 2.59
C ASP A 389 -26.00 1.47 3.64
N LEU A 390 -26.03 1.86 4.92
CA LEU A 390 -26.10 0.96 6.09
C LEU A 390 -27.41 1.14 6.88
N THR A 391 -28.36 1.92 6.36
CA THR A 391 -29.56 2.33 7.09
C THR A 391 -30.85 1.77 6.52
N THR A 392 -30.92 1.54 5.21
CA THR A 392 -32.11 1.01 4.54
C THR A 392 -32.45 -0.39 5.07
N ASN A 393 -31.45 -1.23 5.23
CA ASN A 393 -31.59 -2.57 5.86
C ASN A 393 -30.65 -2.62 7.07
N SER A 394 -31.21 -2.41 8.26
CA SER A 394 -30.40 -2.44 9.50
C SER A 394 -29.61 -3.74 9.63
N GLY A 395 -28.30 -3.65 9.87
CA GLY A 395 -27.39 -4.78 9.97
C GLY A 395 -26.85 -5.28 8.63
N TYR A 396 -27.16 -4.62 7.52
CA TYR A 396 -26.68 -5.00 6.20
C TYR A 396 -25.94 -3.84 5.53
N LEU A 397 -24.93 -4.16 4.75
CA LEU A 397 -24.44 -3.26 3.71
C LEU A 397 -25.36 -3.41 2.49
N THR A 398 -26.18 -2.39 2.23
CA THR A 398 -27.06 -2.33 1.05
C THR A 398 -26.27 -1.71 -0.10
N MET A 399 -26.09 -2.45 -1.20
CA MET A 399 -25.44 -1.99 -2.41
C MET A 399 -26.44 -1.93 -3.56
N TYR A 400 -26.69 -0.74 -4.10
CA TYR A 400 -27.64 -0.55 -5.19
C TYR A 400 -27.06 -0.95 -6.54
N CYS A 401 -27.87 -1.60 -7.37
CA CYS A 401 -27.51 -1.98 -8.73
C CYS A 401 -27.42 -0.74 -9.63
N LYS A 402 -26.30 -0.01 -9.57
CA LYS A 402 -26.04 1.15 -10.43
C LYS A 402 -25.64 0.71 -11.83
N GLU A 403 -25.87 1.59 -12.81
CA GLU A 403 -25.61 1.32 -14.24
C GLU A 403 -24.14 0.99 -14.57
N PRO A 404 -23.12 1.70 -14.00
CA PRO A 404 -21.73 1.45 -14.34
C PRO A 404 -21.22 0.07 -13.93
N THR A 405 -20.38 -0.52 -14.78
CA THR A 405 -19.67 -1.78 -14.54
C THR A 405 -18.18 -1.53 -14.31
N ILE A 406 -17.42 -2.58 -13.97
CA ILE A 406 -15.95 -2.51 -13.84
C ILE A 406 -15.26 -2.00 -15.13
N LYS A 407 -15.94 -2.05 -16.29
CA LYS A 407 -15.39 -1.58 -17.56
C LYS A 407 -15.35 -0.05 -17.68
N GLU A 408 -16.23 0.64 -16.96
CA GLU A 408 -16.29 2.09 -16.95
C GLU A 408 -15.32 2.68 -15.94
N ARG A 409 -14.73 3.82 -16.25
CA ARG A 409 -13.87 4.58 -15.33
C ARG A 409 -14.67 5.35 -14.28
N THR A 410 -15.93 5.68 -14.54
CA THR A 410 -16.84 6.29 -13.56
C THR A 410 -17.14 5.28 -12.45
N GLY A 411 -17.13 5.75 -11.20
CA GLY A 411 -17.21 4.91 -10.01
C GLY A 411 -18.30 3.85 -10.03
N TYR A 412 -17.95 2.64 -10.40
CA TYR A 412 -18.84 1.49 -10.27
C TYR A 412 -18.96 1.07 -8.80
N ASN A 413 -20.03 0.37 -8.47
CA ASN A 413 -20.34 0.05 -7.08
C ASN A 413 -19.53 -1.16 -6.59
N PHE A 414 -18.30 -0.89 -6.17
CA PHE A 414 -17.37 -1.82 -5.54
C PHE A 414 -16.88 -1.25 -4.22
N ILE A 415 -16.84 -2.10 -3.19
CA ILE A 415 -16.17 -1.80 -1.93
C ILE A 415 -15.42 -3.04 -1.43
N GLY A 416 -14.19 -2.88 -0.95
CA GLY A 416 -13.38 -4.02 -0.52
C GLY A 416 -12.17 -3.63 0.29
N ILE A 417 -11.41 -4.63 0.67
CA ILE A 417 -10.20 -4.54 1.47
C ILE A 417 -9.00 -5.11 0.73
N LYS A 418 -7.81 -4.59 1.01
CA LYS A 418 -6.57 -5.07 0.39
C LYS A 418 -6.26 -6.50 0.81
N GLN A 419 -5.91 -7.36 -0.16
CA GLN A 419 -5.35 -8.68 0.11
C GLN A 419 -3.99 -8.52 0.80
N LYS A 420 -3.76 -9.24 1.91
CA LYS A 420 -2.55 -9.13 2.73
C LYS A 420 -1.69 -10.38 2.74
N GLU A 421 -2.27 -11.53 2.45
CA GLU A 421 -1.58 -12.84 2.39
C GLU A 421 -2.06 -13.65 1.20
N THR A 422 -1.23 -14.60 0.79
CA THR A 422 -1.51 -15.51 -0.33
C THR A 422 -2.59 -16.54 0.04
N ASN A 423 -2.58 -17.01 1.30
CA ASN A 423 -3.54 -18.00 1.78
C ASN A 423 -4.64 -17.31 2.58
N PHE A 424 -5.87 -17.41 2.10
CA PHE A 424 -7.03 -16.83 2.77
C PHE A 424 -8.31 -17.61 2.48
N GLU A 425 -9.31 -17.38 3.31
CA GLU A 425 -10.71 -17.71 3.05
C GLU A 425 -11.51 -16.41 3.14
N VAL A 426 -12.25 -16.07 2.09
CA VAL A 426 -13.19 -14.95 2.09
C VAL A 426 -14.59 -15.46 1.79
N SER A 427 -15.58 -15.00 2.54
CA SER A 427 -16.97 -15.36 2.33
C SER A 427 -17.91 -14.19 2.59
N THR A 428 -19.10 -14.25 2.01
CA THR A 428 -20.17 -13.30 2.23
C THR A 428 -21.52 -14.00 2.25
N THR A 429 -22.43 -13.44 3.03
CA THR A 429 -23.85 -13.78 3.04
C THR A 429 -24.61 -12.67 2.35
N MET A 430 -25.39 -13.00 1.33
CA MET A 430 -26.08 -12.01 0.51
C MET A 430 -27.56 -12.35 0.35
N ARG A 431 -28.40 -11.31 0.47
CA ARG A 431 -29.80 -11.32 0.02
C ARG A 431 -29.90 -10.50 -1.25
N PHE A 432 -30.32 -11.13 -2.33
CA PHE A 432 -30.46 -10.50 -3.61
C PHE A 432 -31.61 -11.11 -4.41
N ASP A 433 -32.54 -10.29 -4.84
CA ASP A 433 -33.69 -10.70 -5.67
C ASP A 433 -33.66 -9.94 -7.01
N PRO A 434 -32.83 -10.35 -7.96
CA PRO A 434 -32.71 -9.64 -9.22
C PRO A 434 -33.98 -9.82 -10.05
N THR A 435 -34.55 -8.71 -10.51
CA THR A 435 -35.84 -8.64 -11.23
C THR A 435 -35.69 -8.25 -12.68
N LEU A 436 -34.64 -7.52 -13.01
CA LEU A 436 -34.32 -7.06 -14.37
C LEU A 436 -33.05 -7.76 -14.88
N ASP A 437 -33.07 -8.15 -16.15
CA ASP A 437 -31.89 -8.69 -16.80
C ASP A 437 -30.75 -7.70 -16.75
N GLY A 438 -29.56 -8.17 -16.38
CA GLY A 438 -28.35 -7.38 -16.15
C GLY A 438 -28.09 -7.03 -14.68
N GLU A 439 -29.08 -7.18 -13.77
CA GLU A 439 -28.82 -7.00 -12.32
C GLU A 439 -27.91 -8.11 -11.82
N GLU A 440 -26.82 -7.72 -11.14
CA GLU A 440 -25.70 -8.59 -10.77
C GLU A 440 -25.10 -8.15 -9.43
N ALA A 441 -24.80 -9.10 -8.54
CA ALA A 441 -24.14 -8.81 -7.26
C ALA A 441 -23.42 -10.05 -6.70
N GLY A 442 -22.29 -9.81 -5.98
CA GLY A 442 -21.54 -10.89 -5.33
C GLY A 442 -20.14 -10.49 -4.88
N LEU A 443 -19.23 -11.48 -4.85
CA LEU A 443 -17.82 -11.32 -4.53
C LEU A 443 -17.02 -10.89 -5.76
N CYS A 444 -16.18 -9.86 -5.57
CA CYS A 444 -15.24 -9.37 -6.57
C CYS A 444 -13.82 -9.39 -6.01
N LEU A 445 -12.92 -10.09 -6.71
CA LEU A 445 -11.48 -10.07 -6.46
C LEU A 445 -10.84 -9.31 -7.62
N ILE A 446 -10.29 -8.13 -7.35
CA ILE A 446 -9.86 -7.19 -8.39
C ILE A 446 -8.46 -6.64 -8.13
N GLN A 447 -7.60 -6.63 -9.17
CA GLN A 447 -6.31 -5.95 -9.14
C GLN A 447 -6.39 -4.61 -9.91
N LYS A 448 -7.07 -4.59 -11.07
CA LYS A 448 -7.39 -3.38 -11.84
C LYS A 448 -8.58 -3.61 -12.78
N ASP A 449 -9.06 -2.56 -13.46
CA ASP A 449 -10.31 -2.58 -14.25
C ASP A 449 -10.38 -3.68 -15.32
N ASP A 450 -9.25 -4.20 -15.75
CA ASP A 450 -9.15 -5.30 -16.73
C ASP A 450 -8.57 -6.61 -16.16
N ASN A 451 -8.33 -6.68 -14.82
CA ASN A 451 -7.81 -7.86 -14.13
C ASN A 451 -8.66 -8.15 -12.90
N TYR A 452 -9.66 -9.01 -13.06
CA TYR A 452 -10.59 -9.34 -11.97
C TYR A 452 -11.24 -10.72 -12.11
N LEU A 453 -11.78 -11.19 -11.00
CA LEU A 453 -12.61 -12.38 -10.85
C LEU A 453 -13.92 -11.94 -10.19
N LEU A 454 -15.07 -12.19 -10.83
CA LEU A 454 -16.39 -12.01 -10.24
C LEU A 454 -17.02 -13.37 -9.96
N PHE A 455 -17.45 -13.58 -8.74
CA PHE A 455 -18.22 -14.74 -8.31
C PHE A 455 -19.53 -14.25 -7.73
N ASP A 456 -20.59 -14.29 -8.54
CA ASP A 456 -21.79 -13.52 -8.31
C ASP A 456 -23.06 -14.18 -8.83
N VAL A 457 -24.18 -13.59 -8.45
CA VAL A 457 -25.51 -13.90 -8.99
C VAL A 457 -25.89 -12.81 -9.96
N LYS A 458 -26.28 -13.21 -11.17
CA LYS A 458 -26.76 -12.34 -12.25
C LYS A 458 -28.13 -12.79 -12.75
N ARG A 459 -28.98 -11.84 -13.12
CA ARG A 459 -30.18 -12.15 -13.90
C ARG A 459 -29.89 -12.03 -15.38
N GLU A 460 -30.16 -13.10 -16.12
CA GLU A 460 -29.95 -13.19 -17.55
C GLU A 460 -31.05 -14.05 -18.19
N ASP A 461 -31.63 -13.58 -19.29
CA ASP A 461 -32.73 -14.26 -19.98
C ASP A 461 -33.90 -14.68 -19.05
N LYS A 462 -34.22 -13.81 -18.06
CA LYS A 462 -35.23 -14.03 -17.03
C LYS A 462 -34.93 -15.15 -16.02
N GLU A 463 -33.73 -15.73 -16.07
CA GLU A 463 -33.24 -16.72 -15.12
C GLU A 463 -32.21 -16.12 -14.16
N ASN A 464 -32.13 -16.64 -12.93
CA ASN A 464 -31.08 -16.30 -12.00
C ASN A 464 -29.91 -17.27 -12.17
N VAL A 465 -28.75 -16.76 -12.45
CA VAL A 465 -27.55 -17.52 -12.79
C VAL A 465 -26.46 -17.21 -11.76
N LEU A 466 -25.89 -18.24 -11.13
CA LEU A 466 -24.61 -18.13 -10.41
C LEU A 466 -23.50 -18.26 -11.43
N GLN A 467 -22.56 -17.33 -11.46
CA GLN A 467 -21.48 -17.34 -12.44
C GLN A 467 -20.11 -17.04 -11.83
N LEU A 468 -19.06 -17.51 -12.49
CA LEU A 468 -17.67 -17.08 -12.31
C LEU A 468 -17.19 -16.42 -13.60
N VAL A 469 -16.93 -15.13 -13.52
CA VAL A 469 -16.42 -14.31 -14.63
C VAL A 469 -14.97 -13.99 -14.41
N ILE A 470 -14.16 -14.12 -15.46
CA ILE A 470 -12.72 -13.82 -15.45
C ILE A 470 -12.43 -12.75 -16.49
N ASN A 471 -11.74 -11.68 -16.10
CA ASN A 471 -11.15 -10.75 -17.05
C ASN A 471 -9.63 -10.70 -16.85
N ASP A 472 -8.89 -11.15 -17.87
CA ASP A 472 -7.43 -11.18 -17.90
C ASP A 472 -6.94 -10.25 -19.02
N LYS A 473 -6.83 -8.95 -18.72
CA LYS A 473 -6.36 -7.89 -19.64
C LYS A 473 -7.10 -7.86 -20.98
N LYS A 474 -8.35 -8.33 -20.99
CA LYS A 474 -9.17 -8.44 -22.21
C LYS A 474 -10.25 -7.37 -22.24
N LYS A 475 -10.63 -6.98 -23.45
CA LYS A 475 -11.75 -6.06 -23.65
C LYS A 475 -13.07 -6.63 -23.14
N ASN A 476 -13.27 -7.94 -23.31
CA ASN A 476 -14.46 -8.64 -22.86
C ASN A 476 -14.07 -9.73 -21.86
N PRO A 477 -14.71 -9.77 -20.68
CA PRO A 477 -14.56 -10.85 -19.72
C PRO A 477 -15.09 -12.17 -20.30
N ILE A 478 -14.64 -13.28 -19.72
CA ILE A 478 -15.05 -14.63 -20.10
C ILE A 478 -15.83 -15.22 -18.93
N ILE A 479 -17.02 -15.73 -19.21
CA ILE A 479 -17.73 -16.58 -18.25
C ILE A 479 -16.98 -17.93 -18.20
N LYS A 480 -16.35 -18.21 -17.08
CA LYS A 480 -15.60 -19.45 -16.86
C LYS A 480 -16.54 -20.60 -16.57
N LYS A 481 -17.60 -20.33 -15.82
CA LYS A 481 -18.66 -21.27 -15.46
C LYS A 481 -19.92 -20.52 -15.07
N ASP A 482 -21.06 -21.09 -15.40
CA ASP A 482 -22.38 -20.63 -15.01
C ASP A 482 -23.27 -21.80 -14.56
N LEU A 483 -24.29 -21.46 -13.77
CA LEU A 483 -25.28 -22.40 -13.25
C LEU A 483 -26.63 -21.70 -13.09
N VAL A 484 -27.63 -22.15 -13.85
CA VAL A 484 -29.02 -21.70 -13.65
C VAL A 484 -29.51 -22.23 -12.29
N MET A 485 -29.85 -21.32 -11.38
CA MET A 485 -30.11 -21.64 -9.98
C MET A 485 -31.51 -22.27 -9.75
N GLY A 486 -32.45 -21.96 -10.64
CA GLY A 486 -33.80 -22.50 -10.61
C GLY A 486 -34.54 -22.20 -9.29
N LYS A 487 -35.47 -23.10 -8.89
CA LYS A 487 -36.32 -22.90 -7.70
C LYS A 487 -35.61 -23.03 -6.36
N LYS A 488 -34.37 -23.50 -6.33
CA LYS A 488 -33.56 -23.58 -5.09
C LYS A 488 -33.17 -22.22 -4.57
N PHE A 489 -32.90 -21.29 -5.46
CA PHE A 489 -32.57 -19.90 -5.11
C PHE A 489 -33.84 -19.12 -4.74
N LYS A 490 -33.86 -18.61 -3.51
CA LYS A 490 -34.96 -17.83 -2.94
C LYS A 490 -34.45 -16.49 -2.38
N ASN A 491 -33.68 -15.76 -3.19
CA ASN A 491 -33.04 -14.49 -2.80
C ASN A 491 -31.96 -14.55 -1.71
N TYR A 492 -31.50 -15.72 -1.28
CA TYR A 492 -30.44 -15.89 -0.30
C TYR A 492 -29.36 -16.83 -0.84
N ILE A 493 -28.11 -16.43 -0.66
CA ILE A 493 -26.94 -17.25 -1.00
C ILE A 493 -25.75 -16.86 -0.14
N GLU A 494 -24.93 -17.84 0.17
CA GLU A 494 -23.59 -17.62 0.71
C GLU A 494 -22.56 -18.00 -0.34
N LEU A 495 -21.58 -17.11 -0.54
CA LEU A 495 -20.47 -17.27 -1.47
C LEU A 495 -19.15 -17.31 -0.70
N LYS A 496 -18.24 -18.18 -1.13
CA LYS A 496 -16.94 -18.34 -0.50
C LYS A 496 -15.84 -18.62 -1.51
N VAL A 497 -14.66 -17.99 -1.29
CA VAL A 497 -13.42 -18.28 -2.02
C VAL A 497 -12.35 -18.72 -1.03
N ILE A 498 -11.72 -19.86 -1.29
CA ILE A 498 -10.57 -20.38 -0.54
C ILE A 498 -9.35 -20.29 -1.43
N ALA A 499 -8.35 -19.51 -0.99
CA ALA A 499 -7.05 -19.37 -1.63
C ALA A 499 -5.99 -20.19 -0.91
N LYS A 500 -5.31 -21.07 -1.64
CA LYS A 500 -4.13 -21.82 -1.18
C LYS A 500 -3.01 -21.68 -2.20
N GLY A 501 -2.04 -20.83 -1.89
CA GLY A 501 -1.03 -20.43 -2.86
C GLY A 501 -1.71 -19.81 -4.08
N ASN A 502 -1.39 -20.33 -5.25
CA ASN A 502 -1.95 -19.86 -6.53
C ASN A 502 -3.27 -20.52 -6.92
N THR A 503 -3.87 -21.36 -6.07
CA THR A 503 -5.12 -22.06 -6.37
C THR A 503 -6.28 -21.42 -5.64
N TYR A 504 -7.31 -21.03 -6.37
CA TYR A 504 -8.55 -20.45 -5.85
C TYR A 504 -9.70 -21.40 -6.10
N GLN A 505 -10.44 -21.75 -5.02
CA GLN A 505 -11.62 -22.62 -5.06
C GLN A 505 -12.84 -21.80 -4.66
N TYR A 506 -13.91 -21.89 -5.46
CA TYR A 506 -15.15 -21.13 -5.31
C TYR A 506 -16.23 -22.08 -4.82
N TYR A 507 -16.91 -21.68 -3.73
CA TYR A 507 -17.96 -22.45 -3.11
C TYR A 507 -19.21 -21.61 -2.91
N PHE A 508 -20.37 -22.26 -2.93
CA PHE A 508 -21.65 -21.63 -2.62
C PHE A 508 -22.54 -22.55 -1.79
N ARG A 509 -23.57 -22.01 -1.17
CA ARG A 509 -24.68 -22.72 -0.58
C ARG A 509 -25.93 -21.84 -0.52
N TYR A 510 -27.12 -22.45 -0.58
CA TYR A 510 -28.38 -21.71 -0.60
C TYR A 510 -28.92 -21.38 0.79
N GLN A 511 -28.48 -22.07 1.84
CA GLN A 511 -28.87 -21.83 3.23
C GLN A 511 -27.68 -22.11 4.15
N SER A 512 -27.65 -21.44 5.32
CA SER A 512 -26.53 -21.57 6.28
C SER A 512 -26.29 -23.01 6.77
N ASN A 513 -27.34 -23.84 6.78
CA ASN A 513 -27.28 -25.26 7.21
C ASN A 513 -26.90 -26.20 6.06
N ASP A 514 -26.86 -25.75 4.83
CA ASP A 514 -26.46 -26.58 3.69
C ASP A 514 -24.95 -26.84 3.71
N LEU A 515 -24.54 -27.96 3.13
CA LEU A 515 -23.13 -28.19 2.84
C LEU A 515 -22.63 -27.23 1.74
N TRP A 516 -21.38 -26.82 1.84
CA TRP A 516 -20.74 -26.04 0.81
C TRP A 516 -20.57 -26.88 -0.46
N GLU A 517 -21.07 -26.39 -1.58
CA GLU A 517 -20.90 -26.99 -2.90
C GLU A 517 -19.73 -26.31 -3.62
N LEU A 518 -18.76 -27.11 -4.12
CA LEU A 518 -17.66 -26.60 -4.95
C LEU A 518 -18.22 -26.19 -6.31
N PHE A 519 -18.10 -24.92 -6.63
CA PHE A 519 -18.52 -24.39 -7.92
C PHE A 519 -17.43 -24.55 -8.98
N GLU A 520 -16.21 -24.05 -8.73
CA GLU A 520 -15.12 -24.07 -9.70
C GLU A 520 -13.75 -23.96 -8.99
N THR A 521 -12.67 -24.26 -9.73
CA THR A 521 -11.29 -24.06 -9.30
C THR A 521 -10.52 -23.32 -10.40
N THR A 522 -9.82 -22.25 -10.03
CA THR A 522 -8.96 -21.47 -10.92
C THR A 522 -7.58 -21.23 -10.30
N ASN A 523 -6.70 -20.56 -11.06
CA ASN A 523 -5.52 -19.94 -10.49
C ASN A 523 -5.73 -18.43 -10.30
N SER A 524 -4.83 -17.79 -9.54
CA SER A 524 -4.86 -16.36 -9.25
C SER A 524 -3.93 -15.53 -10.12
N ASP A 525 -3.37 -16.08 -11.20
CA ASP A 525 -2.33 -15.44 -12.03
C ASP A 525 -2.74 -14.07 -12.55
N ILE A 526 -4.03 -13.89 -12.85
CA ILE A 526 -4.56 -12.61 -13.35
C ILE A 526 -4.51 -11.49 -12.31
N LEU A 527 -4.42 -11.82 -11.02
CA LEU A 527 -4.34 -10.85 -9.94
C LEU A 527 -2.89 -10.51 -9.56
N LEU A 528 -1.90 -11.18 -10.17
CA LEU A 528 -0.49 -10.90 -9.92
C LEU A 528 -0.13 -9.50 -10.42
N SER A 529 0.51 -8.72 -9.56
CA SER A 529 1.00 -7.38 -9.83
C SER A 529 2.52 -7.33 -9.75
N GLU A 530 3.14 -6.76 -10.77
CA GLU A 530 4.56 -6.44 -10.82
C GLU A 530 4.87 -5.04 -10.27
N GLY A 531 3.84 -4.27 -9.89
CA GLY A 531 3.98 -2.91 -9.40
C GLY A 531 2.63 -2.27 -9.07
N TYR A 532 2.61 -0.96 -8.80
CA TYR A 532 1.45 -0.14 -8.44
C TYR A 532 0.58 -0.76 -7.33
N THR A 533 -0.64 -1.21 -7.66
CA THR A 533 -1.63 -1.72 -6.70
C THR A 533 -1.61 -3.24 -6.60
N GLY A 534 -1.93 -3.77 -5.41
CA GLY A 534 -2.27 -5.18 -5.20
C GLY A 534 -3.76 -5.46 -5.37
N ALA A 535 -4.14 -6.73 -5.23
CA ALA A 535 -5.52 -7.16 -5.31
C ALA A 535 -6.34 -6.69 -4.09
N HIS A 536 -7.63 -6.47 -4.34
CA HIS A 536 -8.65 -6.22 -3.33
C HIS A 536 -9.67 -7.34 -3.34
N LEU A 537 -10.16 -7.69 -2.16
CA LEU A 537 -11.22 -8.65 -1.92
C LEU A 537 -12.45 -7.85 -1.50
N GLY A 538 -13.56 -7.95 -2.21
CA GLY A 538 -14.68 -7.07 -1.93
C GLY A 538 -16.02 -7.53 -2.47
N LEU A 539 -16.97 -6.62 -2.37
CA LEU A 539 -18.36 -6.76 -2.75
C LEU A 539 -18.64 -5.86 -3.96
N TYR A 540 -19.52 -6.32 -4.82
CA TYR A 540 -19.86 -5.66 -6.07
C TYR A 540 -21.34 -5.77 -6.37
N ALA A 541 -21.92 -4.71 -6.97
CA ALA A 541 -23.28 -4.71 -7.49
C ALA A 541 -23.40 -3.78 -8.70
N THR A 542 -24.12 -4.20 -9.73
CA THR A 542 -24.40 -3.42 -10.94
C THR A 542 -25.71 -3.84 -11.58
N SER A 543 -26.24 -3.03 -12.45
CA SER A 543 -27.33 -3.36 -13.38
C SER A 543 -26.87 -3.43 -14.85
N ASN A 544 -25.56 -3.44 -15.09
CA ASN A 544 -24.96 -3.60 -16.43
C ASN A 544 -25.56 -2.64 -17.48
N GLY A 545 -25.65 -1.33 -17.14
CA GLY A 545 -26.15 -0.27 -18.03
C GLY A 545 -27.68 -0.12 -18.06
N THR A 546 -28.43 -0.93 -17.33
CA THR A 546 -29.88 -0.82 -17.21
C THR A 546 -30.25 0.03 -16.00
N LYS A 547 -31.24 0.93 -16.14
CA LYS A 547 -31.75 1.67 -14.97
C LYS A 547 -32.42 0.71 -14.00
N SER A 548 -31.92 0.67 -12.76
CA SER A 548 -32.46 -0.17 -11.69
C SER A 548 -32.55 0.62 -10.39
N ILE A 549 -33.55 0.28 -9.58
CA ILE A 549 -33.70 0.69 -8.18
C ILE A 549 -33.41 -0.48 -7.23
N ASN A 550 -33.10 -1.64 -7.76
CA ASN A 550 -32.83 -2.84 -7.00
C ASN A 550 -31.49 -2.76 -6.28
N PHE A 551 -31.30 -3.64 -5.31
CA PHE A 551 -30.09 -3.71 -4.48
C PHE A 551 -29.80 -5.14 -4.04
N ALA A 552 -28.54 -5.37 -3.68
CA ALA A 552 -28.11 -6.52 -2.91
C ALA A 552 -27.83 -6.10 -1.46
N ALA A 553 -28.28 -6.88 -0.50
CA ALA A 553 -28.04 -6.67 0.94
C ALA A 553 -27.05 -7.73 1.45
N PHE A 554 -25.85 -7.28 1.85
CA PHE A 554 -24.79 -8.12 2.39
C PHE A 554 -24.83 -8.08 3.92
N ASP A 555 -25.04 -9.24 4.53
CA ASP A 555 -25.15 -9.41 6.00
C ASP A 555 -23.76 -9.47 6.64
N VAL A 556 -22.93 -10.37 6.13
CA VAL A 556 -21.59 -10.63 6.66
C VAL A 556 -20.57 -10.65 5.54
N PHE A 557 -19.42 -10.04 5.78
CA PHE A 557 -18.20 -10.28 5.01
C PHE A 557 -17.14 -10.80 5.97
N LYS A 558 -16.66 -12.02 5.75
CA LYS A 558 -15.68 -12.69 6.60
C LYS A 558 -14.41 -12.96 5.84
N LEU A 559 -13.27 -12.61 6.45
CA LEU A 559 -11.94 -12.86 5.90
C LEU A 559 -11.04 -13.50 6.96
N GLU A 560 -10.49 -14.65 6.62
CA GLU A 560 -9.48 -15.36 7.41
C GLU A 560 -8.19 -15.49 6.62
N TYR A 561 -7.06 -15.19 7.27
CA TYR A 561 -5.73 -15.43 6.72
C TYR A 561 -5.09 -16.64 7.40
N SER A 562 -4.59 -17.59 6.63
CA SER A 562 -3.78 -18.70 7.12
C SER A 562 -2.30 -18.29 7.05
N TYR A 563 -1.72 -17.97 8.21
CA TYR A 563 -0.28 -17.74 8.30
C TYR A 563 0.46 -19.08 8.37
N PRO A 564 1.57 -19.25 7.61
CA PRO A 564 2.42 -20.41 7.85
C PRO A 564 2.90 -20.36 9.31
N PRO A 565 2.92 -21.49 10.01
CA PRO A 565 3.41 -21.53 11.39
C PRO A 565 4.83 -20.93 11.43
N LEU A 566 5.07 -20.05 12.41
CA LEU A 566 6.41 -19.53 12.68
C LEU A 566 7.35 -20.73 12.81
N LYS A 567 8.22 -20.93 11.84
CA LYS A 567 9.29 -21.93 11.93
C LYS A 567 10.23 -21.44 13.03
N LEU A 568 10.04 -21.93 14.24
CA LEU A 568 11.03 -21.79 15.30
C LEU A 568 12.28 -22.52 14.79
N LYS A 569 13.34 -21.82 14.49
CA LYS A 569 14.64 -22.45 14.30
C LYS A 569 15.00 -23.13 15.63
N LYS A 570 15.10 -24.46 15.59
CA LYS A 570 15.64 -25.26 16.68
C LYS A 570 17.10 -24.89 16.94
#